data_e08a4c45557b91af6b06062c1ae875ae
#
_entry.id   e08a4c45557b91af6b06062c1ae875ae
#
_cell.length_a   1.000
_cell.length_b   1.000
_cell.length_c   1.000
_cell.angle_alpha   90.00
_cell.angle_beta   90.00
_cell.angle_gamma   90.00
#
_symmetry.space_group_name_H-M   'P 1'
#
loop_
_entity.id
_entity.type
_entity.pdbx_description
1 polymer ?
#
loop_
_entity_poly.entity_id
_entity_poly.type
_entity_poly.pdbx_seq_one_letter_code
_entity_poly.pdbx_strand_id
1 'polypeptide(L)'
;MSDAKRIKLDSRERPVIVTHSGTFHADEALAVHLLTKLPALADAELVRTRDPAEIAKGTVVVDVGAEYLPSAHRYDHHQRGFFETFDAEHKTKLSSAGLVWKHFGRDILAAHMQCADDDERIPTLYRKMYDDFVEAIDGHDNGIPLYPGISDPPAYRSRTDLSSRISFMNPRWNETWDDADLLARFRRASKLAGTEFFERVDDAVESWLPARQLVVDALRARTSFEGADPAGRIVLFERAVVWKSHIFELEEELGITEKPLYVVYPDEANKWRVQAVPVNPESFESRRALPEAWRGIRDEQLSELSGIPQLSLIHISEPTRRRGIS
;
A
#
# COMPACT_ATOMS: atom_id res chain seq x y z
N MET A 1 -1.81 0.39 22.95
CA MET A 1 -1.37 -0.92 23.49
C MET A 1 -2.28 -1.97 22.86
N SER A 2 -1.74 -2.77 21.96
CA SER A 2 -2.53 -3.82 21.27
C SER A 2 -2.73 -4.98 22.24
N ASP A 3 -3.98 -5.17 22.70
CA ASP A 3 -4.40 -6.37 23.47
C ASP A 3 -4.63 -7.59 22.56
N ALA A 4 -3.88 -7.71 21.46
CA ALA A 4 -3.84 -8.94 20.71
C ALA A 4 -3.16 -10.00 21.60
N LYS A 5 -3.99 -10.77 22.33
CA LYS A 5 -3.50 -11.94 23.04
C LYS A 5 -2.77 -12.81 22.06
N ARG A 6 -1.44 -12.98 22.24
CA ARG A 6 -0.63 -13.93 21.49
C ARG A 6 -1.41 -15.23 21.34
N ILE A 7 -1.48 -15.76 20.12
CA ILE A 7 -2.14 -17.04 19.84
C ILE A 7 -1.51 -18.08 20.76
N LYS A 8 -2.28 -18.54 21.76
CA LYS A 8 -1.86 -19.57 22.68
C LYS A 8 -2.20 -20.92 22.04
N LEU A 9 -1.20 -21.61 21.58
CA LEU A 9 -1.34 -23.01 21.14
C LEU A 9 -1.22 -23.93 22.34
N ASP A 10 -2.13 -24.89 22.44
CA ASP A 10 -1.84 -26.09 23.24
C ASP A 10 -0.74 -26.86 22.49
N SER A 11 0.40 -27.12 23.14
CA SER A 11 1.63 -27.62 22.52
C SER A 11 1.50 -29.01 21.87
N ARG A 12 0.30 -29.58 21.82
CA ARG A 12 -0.01 -30.94 21.35
C ARG A 12 -0.83 -31.00 20.06
N GLU A 13 -1.46 -29.89 19.66
CA GLU A 13 -2.32 -29.88 18.46
C GLU A 13 -1.76 -28.96 17.39
N ARG A 14 -1.81 -29.44 16.16
CA ARG A 14 -1.46 -28.64 14.98
C ARG A 14 -2.50 -27.50 14.86
N PRO A 15 -2.07 -26.23 14.72
CA PRO A 15 -3.03 -25.12 14.56
C PRO A 15 -3.80 -25.25 13.26
N VAL A 16 -5.03 -24.75 13.26
CA VAL A 16 -5.93 -24.77 12.11
C VAL A 16 -6.37 -23.36 11.75
N ILE A 17 -6.13 -22.95 10.51
CA ILE A 17 -6.72 -21.74 9.94
C ILE A 17 -7.95 -22.15 9.15
N VAL A 18 -9.12 -21.57 9.48
CA VAL A 18 -10.38 -21.86 8.80
C VAL A 18 -10.83 -20.64 8.00
N THR A 19 -11.29 -20.89 6.76
CA THR A 19 -12.00 -19.92 5.95
C THR A 19 -13.15 -20.60 5.18
N HIS A 20 -13.99 -19.82 4.50
CA HIS A 20 -15.13 -20.36 3.78
C HIS A 20 -14.74 -21.26 2.60
N SER A 21 -15.60 -22.22 2.25
CA SER A 21 -15.52 -23.02 1.03
C SER A 21 -16.24 -22.33 -0.13
N GLY A 22 -16.02 -22.82 -1.33
CA GLY A 22 -16.60 -22.30 -2.58
C GLY A 22 -15.71 -21.28 -3.26
N THR A 23 -16.32 -20.33 -3.98
CA THR A 23 -15.61 -19.23 -4.66
C THR A 23 -14.83 -18.41 -3.66
N PHE A 24 -13.61 -18.02 -4.01
CA PHE A 24 -12.74 -17.26 -3.11
C PHE A 24 -12.45 -15.86 -3.64
N HIS A 25 -12.06 -14.96 -2.72
CA HIS A 25 -11.78 -13.56 -2.98
C HIS A 25 -10.35 -13.18 -2.56
N ALA A 26 -10.03 -11.91 -2.69
CA ALA A 26 -8.68 -11.44 -2.37
C ALA A 26 -8.45 -11.28 -0.87
N ASP A 27 -9.49 -10.96 -0.12
CA ASP A 27 -9.38 -10.67 1.30
C ASP A 27 -9.02 -11.90 2.13
N GLU A 28 -9.77 -13.02 2.05
CA GLU A 28 -9.40 -14.22 2.78
C GLU A 28 -8.14 -14.88 2.21
N ALA A 29 -7.89 -14.71 0.89
CA ALA A 29 -6.66 -15.19 0.28
C ALA A 29 -5.42 -14.50 0.87
N LEU A 30 -5.48 -13.17 1.05
CA LEU A 30 -4.44 -12.39 1.72
C LEU A 30 -4.40 -12.71 3.22
N ALA A 31 -5.54 -12.70 3.91
CA ALA A 31 -5.64 -12.97 5.34
C ALA A 31 -4.96 -14.30 5.71
N VAL A 32 -5.26 -15.37 4.98
CA VAL A 32 -4.65 -16.69 5.20
C VAL A 32 -3.13 -16.63 5.00
N HIS A 33 -2.66 -15.97 3.94
CA HIS A 33 -1.22 -15.85 3.69
C HIS A 33 -0.51 -15.11 4.82
N LEU A 34 -1.06 -13.98 5.25
CA LEU A 34 -0.51 -13.16 6.33
C LEU A 34 -0.41 -13.97 7.63
N LEU A 35 -1.46 -14.71 7.99
CA LEU A 35 -1.46 -15.56 9.18
C LEU A 35 -0.38 -16.64 9.15
N THR A 36 -0.07 -17.23 7.99
CA THR A 36 1.01 -18.24 7.88
C THR A 36 2.41 -17.68 8.13
N LYS A 37 2.58 -16.36 8.19
CA LYS A 37 3.86 -15.71 8.53
C LYS A 37 4.10 -15.62 10.03
N LEU A 38 3.07 -15.77 10.83
CA LEU A 38 3.21 -15.82 12.27
C LEU A 38 3.86 -17.15 12.68
N PRO A 39 4.92 -17.16 13.50
CA PRO A 39 5.60 -18.41 13.92
C PRO A 39 4.64 -19.45 14.49
N ALA A 40 3.63 -19.01 15.25
CA ALA A 40 2.62 -19.88 15.83
C ALA A 40 1.70 -20.57 14.80
N LEU A 41 1.63 -20.07 13.58
CA LEU A 41 0.73 -20.56 12.52
C LEU A 41 1.49 -21.03 11.26
N ALA A 42 2.83 -21.05 11.29
CA ALA A 42 3.65 -21.40 10.13
C ALA A 42 3.32 -22.79 9.56
N ASP A 43 3.02 -23.75 10.44
CA ASP A 43 2.64 -25.13 10.07
C ASP A 43 1.14 -25.39 10.18
N ALA A 44 0.32 -24.33 10.21
CA ALA A 44 -1.13 -24.50 10.37
C ALA A 44 -1.74 -25.30 9.22
N GLU A 45 -2.73 -26.10 9.54
CA GLU A 45 -3.60 -26.72 8.56
C GLU A 45 -4.60 -25.70 8.04
N LEU A 46 -4.79 -25.65 6.73
CA LEU A 46 -5.83 -24.82 6.11
C LEU A 46 -7.06 -25.65 5.83
N VAL A 47 -8.17 -25.29 6.43
CA VAL A 47 -9.49 -25.90 6.24
C VAL A 47 -10.42 -24.87 5.61
N ARG A 48 -11.03 -25.23 4.47
CA ARG A 48 -12.05 -24.40 3.81
C ARG A 48 -13.40 -25.06 3.96
N THR A 49 -14.30 -24.45 4.75
CA THR A 49 -15.59 -25.04 5.11
C THR A 49 -16.64 -23.99 5.43
N ARG A 50 -17.91 -24.41 5.39
CA ARG A 50 -19.04 -23.63 5.94
C ARG A 50 -19.79 -24.45 7.02
N ASP A 51 -19.28 -25.63 7.39
CA ASP A 51 -19.82 -26.43 8.48
C ASP A 51 -19.48 -25.79 9.84
N PRO A 52 -20.46 -25.39 10.65
CA PRO A 52 -20.23 -24.80 11.96
C PRO A 52 -19.39 -25.67 12.90
N ALA A 53 -19.54 -27.02 12.81
CA ALA A 53 -18.77 -27.92 13.64
C ALA A 53 -17.27 -27.93 13.31
N GLU A 54 -16.93 -27.79 12.04
CA GLU A 54 -15.54 -27.64 11.60
C GLU A 54 -15.00 -26.22 11.86
N ILE A 55 -15.82 -25.19 11.67
CA ILE A 55 -15.45 -23.80 11.97
C ILE A 55 -15.08 -23.66 13.46
N ALA A 56 -15.84 -24.31 14.35
CA ALA A 56 -15.57 -24.26 15.79
C ALA A 56 -14.19 -24.83 16.20
N LYS A 57 -13.61 -25.72 15.39
CA LYS A 57 -12.28 -26.31 15.65
C LYS A 57 -11.13 -25.39 15.23
N GLY A 58 -11.40 -24.31 14.48
CA GLY A 58 -10.39 -23.40 14.00
C GLY A 58 -9.63 -22.70 15.12
N THR A 59 -8.32 -22.73 15.10
CA THR A 59 -7.46 -21.89 15.94
C THR A 59 -7.66 -20.43 15.59
N VAL A 60 -7.66 -20.12 14.29
CA VAL A 60 -8.01 -18.81 13.75
C VAL A 60 -9.04 -19.00 12.64
N VAL A 61 -10.09 -18.20 12.65
CA VAL A 61 -11.16 -18.24 11.65
C VAL A 61 -11.25 -16.90 10.97
N VAL A 62 -11.23 -16.88 9.64
CA VAL A 62 -11.31 -15.67 8.81
C VAL A 62 -12.42 -15.84 7.76
N ASP A 63 -13.19 -14.80 7.55
CA ASP A 63 -14.17 -14.68 6.47
C ASP A 63 -15.24 -15.77 6.44
N VAL A 64 -15.57 -16.32 7.60
CA VAL A 64 -16.61 -17.32 7.79
C VAL A 64 -17.06 -17.36 9.25
N GLY A 65 -18.33 -17.75 9.45
CA GLY A 65 -18.89 -17.93 10.78
C GLY A 65 -19.68 -16.73 11.30
N ALA A 66 -19.70 -15.62 10.58
CA ALA A 66 -20.43 -14.39 10.92
C ALA A 66 -20.11 -13.89 12.33
N GLU A 67 -18.85 -13.98 12.77
CA GLU A 67 -18.42 -13.59 14.10
C GLU A 67 -17.13 -12.76 14.04
N TYR A 68 -17.14 -11.61 14.72
CA TYR A 68 -15.95 -10.84 15.02
C TYR A 68 -15.70 -10.86 16.53
N LEU A 69 -14.79 -11.72 16.96
CA LEU A 69 -14.43 -11.92 18.37
C LEU A 69 -12.91 -12.13 18.46
N PRO A 70 -12.12 -11.03 18.56
CA PRO A 70 -10.64 -11.09 18.60
C PRO A 70 -10.10 -11.95 19.74
N SER A 71 -10.81 -12.02 20.89
CA SER A 71 -10.41 -12.83 22.03
C SER A 71 -10.46 -14.35 21.77
N ALA A 72 -11.22 -14.78 20.75
CA ALA A 72 -11.31 -16.15 20.27
C ALA A 72 -10.72 -16.34 18.87
N HIS A 73 -10.01 -15.35 18.34
CA HIS A 73 -9.42 -15.33 17.00
C HIS A 73 -10.45 -15.59 15.88
N ARG A 74 -11.60 -14.91 15.95
CA ARG A 74 -12.66 -14.93 14.94
C ARG A 74 -12.69 -13.58 14.23
N TYR A 75 -12.45 -13.57 12.92
CA TYR A 75 -12.24 -12.37 12.09
C TYR A 75 -13.10 -12.43 10.83
N ASP A 76 -14.40 -12.42 11.02
CA ASP A 76 -15.38 -12.29 9.95
C ASP A 76 -16.03 -10.90 10.01
N HIS A 77 -16.40 -10.33 8.89
CA HIS A 77 -16.94 -8.97 8.74
C HIS A 77 -18.40 -8.95 8.22
N HIS A 78 -19.02 -10.11 8.03
CA HIS A 78 -20.34 -10.26 7.41
C HIS A 78 -21.54 -9.99 8.35
N GLN A 79 -21.31 -9.66 9.63
CA GLN A 79 -22.37 -9.41 10.58
C GLN A 79 -23.11 -8.10 10.28
N ARG A 80 -24.44 -8.09 10.54
CA ARG A 80 -25.21 -6.85 10.56
C ARG A 80 -24.63 -5.88 11.60
N GLY A 81 -24.40 -4.63 11.21
CA GLY A 81 -23.88 -3.61 12.12
C GLY A 81 -22.38 -3.69 12.38
N PHE A 82 -21.64 -4.49 11.63
CA PHE A 82 -20.18 -4.44 11.62
C PHE A 82 -19.68 -3.22 10.83
N PHE A 83 -18.94 -2.33 11.51
CA PHE A 83 -18.40 -1.09 10.94
C PHE A 83 -16.99 -0.78 11.45
N GLU A 84 -16.23 -1.83 11.82
CA GLU A 84 -14.84 -1.62 12.21
C GLU A 84 -14.04 -1.01 11.07
N THR A 85 -13.20 -0.03 11.41
CA THR A 85 -12.22 0.58 10.55
C THR A 85 -10.81 0.34 11.10
N PHE A 86 -9.80 0.64 10.32
CA PHE A 86 -8.41 0.44 10.74
C PHE A 86 -8.08 1.28 11.98
N ASP A 87 -8.34 2.58 11.92
CA ASP A 87 -8.23 3.52 13.03
C ASP A 87 -9.27 4.65 12.90
N ALA A 88 -9.13 5.71 13.68
CA ALA A 88 -10.05 6.85 13.68
C ALA A 88 -9.98 7.73 12.43
N GLU A 89 -8.89 7.66 11.66
CA GLU A 89 -8.68 8.47 10.46
C GLU A 89 -9.23 7.77 9.21
N HIS A 90 -9.26 6.44 9.21
CA HIS A 90 -9.77 5.63 8.10
C HIS A 90 -11.28 5.43 8.18
N LYS A 91 -11.91 5.46 7.01
CA LYS A 91 -13.37 5.30 6.88
C LYS A 91 -13.77 4.00 6.20
N THR A 92 -12.82 3.32 5.60
CA THR A 92 -13.03 2.05 4.91
C THR A 92 -13.35 0.96 5.93
N LYS A 93 -14.50 0.32 5.76
CA LYS A 93 -14.89 -0.85 6.54
C LYS A 93 -13.90 -1.98 6.27
N LEU A 94 -13.41 -2.61 7.33
CA LEU A 94 -12.47 -3.72 7.20
C LEU A 94 -13.14 -4.96 6.60
N SER A 95 -12.43 -5.67 5.74
CA SER A 95 -12.64 -7.06 5.36
C SER A 95 -11.86 -7.99 6.28
N SER A 96 -11.88 -9.28 6.02
CA SER A 96 -11.08 -10.23 6.79
C SER A 96 -9.58 -9.98 6.65
N ALA A 97 -9.10 -9.49 5.50
CA ALA A 97 -7.71 -9.04 5.35
C ALA A 97 -7.36 -7.88 6.27
N GLY A 98 -8.21 -6.84 6.28
CA GLY A 98 -8.03 -5.69 7.15
C GLY A 98 -8.09 -6.05 8.62
N LEU A 99 -8.98 -6.97 9.02
CA LEU A 99 -9.05 -7.47 10.39
C LEU A 99 -7.77 -8.22 10.80
N VAL A 100 -7.26 -9.11 9.96
CA VAL A 100 -5.99 -9.80 10.22
C VAL A 100 -4.85 -8.80 10.32
N TRP A 101 -4.79 -7.83 9.40
CA TRP A 101 -3.76 -6.78 9.46
C TRP A 101 -3.86 -5.94 10.72
N LYS A 102 -5.05 -5.49 11.09
CA LYS A 102 -5.29 -4.70 12.30
C LYS A 102 -4.79 -5.40 13.57
N HIS A 103 -5.00 -6.72 13.67
CA HIS A 103 -4.68 -7.48 14.88
C HIS A 103 -3.26 -8.06 14.90
N PHE A 104 -2.71 -8.42 13.74
CA PHE A 104 -1.43 -9.15 13.64
C PHE A 104 -0.39 -8.45 12.78
N GLY A 105 -0.72 -7.35 12.11
CA GLY A 105 0.18 -6.71 11.14
C GLY A 105 1.54 -6.34 11.73
N ARG A 106 1.59 -5.90 12.98
CA ARG A 106 2.86 -5.57 13.67
C ARG A 106 3.71 -6.81 13.90
N ASP A 107 3.10 -7.90 14.37
CA ASP A 107 3.79 -9.17 14.61
C ASP A 107 4.24 -9.80 13.30
N ILE A 108 3.44 -9.67 12.22
CA ILE A 108 3.77 -10.12 10.87
C ILE A 108 4.98 -9.36 10.33
N LEU A 109 5.02 -8.03 10.49
CA LEU A 109 6.17 -7.21 10.10
C LEU A 109 7.42 -7.60 10.88
N ALA A 110 7.32 -7.74 12.22
CA ALA A 110 8.44 -8.16 13.04
C ALA A 110 9.01 -9.52 12.62
N ALA A 111 8.12 -10.49 12.35
CA ALA A 111 8.51 -11.81 11.89
C ALA A 111 9.15 -11.77 10.49
N HIS A 112 8.60 -10.99 9.55
CA HIS A 112 9.14 -10.86 8.19
C HIS A 112 10.49 -10.15 8.18
N MET A 113 10.61 -9.06 8.89
CA MET A 113 11.84 -8.26 9.01
C MET A 113 12.90 -8.90 9.94
N GLN A 114 12.54 -9.96 10.66
CA GLN A 114 13.38 -10.63 11.66
C GLN A 114 13.93 -9.64 12.71
N CYS A 115 13.06 -8.73 13.18
CA CYS A 115 13.41 -7.71 14.16
C CYS A 115 12.60 -7.88 15.45
N ALA A 116 12.89 -7.06 16.47
CA ALA A 116 12.16 -7.06 17.73
C ALA A 116 10.74 -6.45 17.53
N ASP A 117 9.78 -6.87 18.37
CA ASP A 117 8.37 -6.41 18.31
C ASP A 117 8.23 -4.89 18.53
N ASP A 118 9.23 -4.26 19.15
CA ASP A 118 9.31 -2.82 19.46
C ASP A 118 10.22 -2.03 18.50
N ASP A 119 10.63 -2.63 17.38
CA ASP A 119 11.42 -1.93 16.35
C ASP A 119 10.69 -0.66 15.89
N GLU A 120 11.42 0.48 15.91
CA GLU A 120 10.88 1.82 15.63
C GLU A 120 10.28 1.98 14.22
N ARG A 121 10.64 1.11 13.28
CA ARG A 121 10.14 1.12 11.90
C ARG A 121 8.72 0.54 11.79
N ILE A 122 8.35 -0.37 12.69
CA ILE A 122 7.08 -1.11 12.63
C ILE A 122 5.86 -0.19 12.62
N PRO A 123 5.71 0.83 13.48
CA PRO A 123 4.53 1.68 13.45
C PRO A 123 4.30 2.36 12.09
N THR A 124 5.37 2.88 11.49
CA THR A 124 5.32 3.56 10.19
C THR A 124 4.99 2.58 9.06
N LEU A 125 5.65 1.43 9.01
CA LEU A 125 5.40 0.40 8.01
C LEU A 125 4.00 -0.23 8.15
N TYR A 126 3.52 -0.43 9.38
CA TYR A 126 2.20 -0.97 9.66
C TYR A 126 1.09 -0.07 9.08
N ARG A 127 1.20 1.25 9.25
CA ARG A 127 0.27 2.21 8.66
C ARG A 127 0.42 2.24 7.13
N LYS A 128 1.64 2.41 6.64
CA LYS A 128 1.92 2.47 5.20
C LYS A 128 1.39 1.26 4.43
N MET A 129 1.57 0.05 4.95
CA MET A 129 1.08 -1.16 4.28
C MET A 129 -0.44 -1.27 4.31
N TYR A 130 -1.09 -0.69 5.31
CA TYR A 130 -2.53 -0.56 5.28
C TYR A 130 -2.96 0.40 4.16
N ASP A 131 -2.44 1.61 4.17
CA ASP A 131 -2.79 2.69 3.23
C ASP A 131 -2.52 2.29 1.76
N ASP A 132 -1.36 1.68 1.49
CA ASP A 132 -0.92 1.39 0.12
C ASP A 132 -1.45 0.07 -0.44
N PHE A 133 -1.91 -0.86 0.40
CA PHE A 133 -2.26 -2.20 -0.05
C PHE A 133 -3.54 -2.76 0.55
N VAL A 134 -3.65 -2.82 1.88
CA VAL A 134 -4.74 -3.56 2.54
C VAL A 134 -6.06 -2.83 2.40
N GLU A 135 -6.10 -1.50 2.51
CA GLU A 135 -7.31 -0.70 2.39
C GLU A 135 -7.99 -0.87 1.04
N ALA A 136 -7.21 -1.04 -0.05
CA ALA A 136 -7.76 -1.29 -1.38
C ALA A 136 -8.47 -2.66 -1.46
N ILE A 137 -7.98 -3.67 -0.73
CA ILE A 137 -8.65 -4.98 -0.63
C ILE A 137 -9.95 -4.84 0.17
N ASP A 138 -9.89 -4.16 1.33
CA ASP A 138 -11.07 -3.88 2.15
C ASP A 138 -12.15 -3.13 1.37
N GLY A 139 -11.76 -2.07 0.64
CA GLY A 139 -12.68 -1.29 -0.19
C GLY A 139 -13.32 -2.11 -1.30
N HIS A 140 -12.55 -2.93 -1.98
CA HIS A 140 -13.07 -3.80 -3.05
C HIS A 140 -14.04 -4.84 -2.53
N ASP A 141 -13.68 -5.52 -1.43
CA ASP A 141 -14.46 -6.59 -0.84
C ASP A 141 -15.81 -6.08 -0.30
N ASN A 142 -15.80 -4.92 0.35
CA ASN A 142 -17.02 -4.27 0.85
C ASN A 142 -17.81 -3.52 -0.24
N GLY A 143 -17.41 -3.56 -1.51
CA GLY A 143 -18.09 -2.89 -2.62
C GLY A 143 -18.07 -1.36 -2.53
N ILE A 144 -17.07 -0.80 -1.87
CA ILE A 144 -16.92 0.65 -1.73
C ILE A 144 -16.37 1.22 -3.05
N PRO A 145 -17.04 2.20 -3.67
CA PRO A 145 -16.56 2.77 -4.91
C PRO A 145 -15.29 3.61 -4.68
N LEU A 146 -14.29 3.44 -5.55
CA LEU A 146 -13.02 4.19 -5.48
C LEU A 146 -13.24 5.71 -5.56
N TYR A 147 -14.29 6.15 -6.26
CA TYR A 147 -14.66 7.55 -6.38
C TYR A 147 -16.11 7.75 -5.90
N PRO A 148 -16.32 7.96 -4.58
CA PRO A 148 -17.66 8.19 -4.04
C PRO A 148 -18.29 9.46 -4.62
N GLY A 149 -19.59 9.38 -4.96
CA GLY A 149 -20.35 10.52 -5.50
C GLY A 149 -20.17 10.79 -6.99
N ILE A 150 -19.34 10.01 -7.70
CA ILE A 150 -19.23 10.07 -9.16
C ILE A 150 -20.16 9.00 -9.75
N SER A 151 -21.20 9.44 -10.49
CA SER A 151 -22.16 8.55 -11.15
C SER A 151 -21.76 8.17 -12.58
N ASP A 152 -20.82 8.89 -13.18
CA ASP A 152 -20.36 8.60 -14.53
C ASP A 152 -19.60 7.27 -14.57
N PRO A 153 -19.81 6.46 -15.61
CA PRO A 153 -19.05 5.22 -15.77
C PRO A 153 -17.56 5.55 -16.00
N PRO A 154 -16.65 4.66 -15.58
CA PRO A 154 -15.23 4.86 -15.82
C PRO A 154 -14.95 4.91 -17.34
N ALA A 155 -13.98 5.73 -17.75
CA ALA A 155 -13.60 5.92 -19.14
C ALA A 155 -13.15 4.63 -19.84
N TYR A 156 -12.67 3.66 -19.06
CA TYR A 156 -12.31 2.31 -19.52
C TYR A 156 -12.53 1.30 -18.41
N ARG A 157 -12.68 0.03 -18.80
CA ARG A 157 -12.84 -1.07 -17.86
C ARG A 157 -11.47 -1.53 -17.34
N SER A 158 -11.27 -1.50 -16.01
CA SER A 158 -10.10 -2.08 -15.34
C SER A 158 -10.50 -3.38 -14.65
N ARG A 159 -9.76 -4.46 -14.92
CA ARG A 159 -9.87 -5.80 -14.28
C ARG A 159 -8.50 -6.45 -14.11
N THR A 160 -7.49 -5.64 -13.91
CA THR A 160 -6.09 -6.08 -13.75
C THR A 160 -5.57 -5.84 -12.33
N ASP A 161 -6.42 -5.28 -11.47
CA ASP A 161 -6.18 -5.19 -10.04
C ASP A 161 -6.08 -6.57 -9.38
N LEU A 162 -5.52 -6.66 -8.18
CA LEU A 162 -5.27 -7.91 -7.49
C LEU A 162 -6.56 -8.71 -7.25
N SER A 163 -7.64 -8.05 -6.81
CA SER A 163 -8.93 -8.69 -6.55
C SER A 163 -9.52 -9.32 -7.81
N SER A 164 -9.46 -8.61 -8.95
CA SER A 164 -9.88 -9.13 -10.24
C SER A 164 -9.06 -10.34 -10.71
N ARG A 165 -7.73 -10.30 -10.51
CA ARG A 165 -6.83 -11.40 -10.88
C ARG A 165 -7.06 -12.64 -10.03
N ILE A 166 -7.29 -12.47 -8.72
CA ILE A 166 -7.64 -13.57 -7.81
C ILE A 166 -9.01 -14.15 -8.18
N SER A 167 -10.02 -13.31 -8.41
CA SER A 167 -11.35 -13.76 -8.85
C SER A 167 -11.27 -14.60 -10.12
N PHE A 168 -10.38 -14.25 -11.06
CA PHE A 168 -10.17 -15.00 -12.30
C PHE A 168 -9.53 -16.39 -12.08
N MET A 169 -8.96 -16.67 -10.92
CA MET A 169 -8.40 -17.99 -10.58
C MET A 169 -9.45 -18.99 -10.14
N ASN A 170 -10.68 -18.56 -9.84
CA ASN A 170 -11.79 -19.46 -9.55
C ASN A 170 -12.14 -20.34 -10.76
N PRO A 171 -12.74 -21.52 -10.57
CA PRO A 171 -13.22 -22.35 -11.67
C PRO A 171 -14.19 -21.60 -12.58
N ARG A 172 -14.14 -21.88 -13.86
CA ARG A 172 -15.13 -21.37 -14.83
C ARG A 172 -16.45 -22.12 -14.63
N TRP A 173 -17.54 -21.48 -14.99
CA TRP A 173 -18.88 -22.07 -14.86
C TRP A 173 -19.05 -23.40 -15.62
N ASN A 174 -18.23 -23.67 -16.65
CA ASN A 174 -18.26 -24.86 -17.48
C ASN A 174 -17.07 -25.81 -17.24
N GLU A 175 -16.34 -25.64 -16.15
CA GLU A 175 -15.29 -26.56 -15.70
C GLU A 175 -15.85 -27.58 -14.72
N THR A 176 -15.31 -28.80 -14.74
CA THR A 176 -15.49 -29.80 -13.72
C THR A 176 -14.33 -29.65 -12.72
N TRP A 177 -14.62 -29.58 -11.46
CA TRP A 177 -13.63 -29.43 -10.38
C TRP A 177 -14.09 -30.16 -9.13
N ASP A 178 -13.15 -30.52 -8.27
CA ASP A 178 -13.38 -31.05 -6.94
C ASP A 178 -12.81 -30.15 -5.84
N ASP A 179 -12.98 -30.53 -4.58
CA ASP A 179 -12.49 -29.74 -3.43
C ASP A 179 -10.96 -29.63 -3.43
N ALA A 180 -10.23 -30.64 -3.94
CA ALA A 180 -8.78 -30.60 -4.02
C ALA A 180 -8.30 -29.59 -5.08
N ASP A 181 -8.97 -29.56 -6.24
CA ASP A 181 -8.72 -28.56 -7.29
C ASP A 181 -8.97 -27.14 -6.78
N LEU A 182 -10.09 -26.95 -6.08
CA LEU A 182 -10.46 -25.67 -5.54
C LEU A 182 -9.47 -25.20 -4.45
N LEU A 183 -9.03 -26.10 -3.59
CA LEU A 183 -8.01 -25.83 -2.58
C LEU A 183 -6.66 -25.47 -3.23
N ALA A 184 -6.27 -26.16 -4.30
CA ALA A 184 -5.04 -25.87 -5.02
C ALA A 184 -5.09 -24.47 -5.67
N ARG A 185 -6.23 -24.10 -6.27
CA ARG A 185 -6.46 -22.75 -6.84
C ARG A 185 -6.42 -21.68 -5.73
N PHE A 186 -7.09 -21.92 -4.61
CA PHE A 186 -7.05 -21.01 -3.45
C PHE A 186 -5.62 -20.79 -2.95
N ARG A 187 -4.82 -21.87 -2.77
CA ARG A 187 -3.42 -21.74 -2.36
C ARG A 187 -2.58 -20.91 -3.34
N ARG A 188 -2.85 -21.01 -4.64
CA ARG A 188 -2.20 -20.17 -5.66
C ARG A 188 -2.61 -18.71 -5.52
N ALA A 189 -3.88 -18.44 -5.29
CA ALA A 189 -4.42 -17.10 -5.08
C ALA A 189 -3.83 -16.47 -3.80
N SER A 190 -3.82 -17.21 -2.70
CA SER A 190 -3.22 -16.80 -1.43
C SER A 190 -1.72 -16.52 -1.58
N LYS A 191 -0.98 -17.36 -2.31
CA LYS A 191 0.43 -17.12 -2.62
C LYS A 191 0.63 -15.86 -3.46
N LEU A 192 -0.21 -15.62 -4.47
CA LEU A 192 -0.13 -14.42 -5.30
C LEU A 192 -0.32 -13.16 -4.45
N ALA A 193 -1.41 -13.09 -3.66
CA ALA A 193 -1.69 -11.95 -2.80
C ALA A 193 -0.55 -11.68 -1.81
N GLY A 194 -0.09 -12.74 -1.15
CA GLY A 194 0.99 -12.62 -0.18
C GLY A 194 2.34 -12.26 -0.78
N THR A 195 2.68 -12.79 -1.96
CA THR A 195 3.93 -12.42 -2.63
C THR A 195 3.93 -10.94 -2.97
N GLU A 196 2.88 -10.41 -3.60
CA GLU A 196 2.79 -8.99 -3.95
C GLU A 196 2.77 -8.09 -2.71
N PHE A 197 2.13 -8.54 -1.63
CA PHE A 197 2.15 -7.81 -0.37
C PHE A 197 3.57 -7.71 0.21
N PHE A 198 4.29 -8.81 0.31
CA PHE A 198 5.63 -8.80 0.90
C PHE A 198 6.68 -8.14 0.02
N GLU A 199 6.56 -8.19 -1.31
CA GLU A 199 7.39 -7.37 -2.22
C GLU A 199 7.19 -5.87 -1.94
N ARG A 200 5.98 -5.43 -1.56
CA ARG A 200 5.73 -4.04 -1.14
C ARG A 200 6.31 -3.74 0.24
N VAL A 201 6.27 -4.70 1.17
CA VAL A 201 6.95 -4.56 2.47
C VAL A 201 8.46 -4.41 2.26
N ASP A 202 9.06 -5.24 1.44
CA ASP A 202 10.51 -5.21 1.16
C ASP A 202 10.90 -3.88 0.52
N ASP A 203 10.17 -3.40 -0.49
CA ASP A 203 10.39 -2.07 -1.09
C ASP A 203 10.24 -0.94 -0.05
N ALA A 204 9.25 -1.04 0.83
CA ALA A 204 9.05 -0.05 1.89
C ALA A 204 10.21 -0.05 2.89
N VAL A 205 10.76 -1.20 3.24
CA VAL A 205 11.89 -1.34 4.17
C VAL A 205 13.21 -0.92 3.53
N GLU A 206 13.47 -1.38 2.30
CA GLU A 206 14.78 -1.24 1.65
C GLU A 206 14.95 0.09 0.90
N SER A 207 13.85 0.68 0.42
CA SER A 207 13.86 1.87 -0.44
C SER A 207 13.11 3.04 0.17
N TRP A 208 11.83 2.86 0.47
CA TRP A 208 10.97 3.97 0.89
C TRP A 208 11.38 4.55 2.25
N LEU A 209 11.54 3.72 3.27
CA LEU A 209 11.85 4.19 4.62
C LEU A 209 13.24 4.85 4.72
N PRO A 210 14.33 4.31 4.12
CA PRO A 210 15.61 5.02 4.06
C PRO A 210 15.55 6.34 3.32
N ALA A 211 14.72 6.47 2.27
CA ALA A 211 14.55 7.71 1.55
C ALA A 211 13.97 8.84 2.42
N ARG A 212 13.12 8.50 3.40
CA ARG A 212 12.50 9.46 4.30
C ARG A 212 13.51 10.34 5.03
N GLN A 213 14.58 9.75 5.56
CA GLN A 213 15.64 10.50 6.24
C GLN A 213 16.35 11.47 5.28
N LEU A 214 16.62 11.04 4.05
CA LEU A 214 17.24 11.90 3.02
C LEU A 214 16.33 13.09 2.68
N VAL A 215 15.01 12.89 2.65
CA VAL A 215 14.05 13.97 2.42
C VAL A 215 13.98 14.92 3.62
N VAL A 216 14.00 14.42 4.86
CA VAL A 216 14.12 15.24 6.07
C VAL A 216 15.34 16.13 6.03
N ASP A 217 16.49 15.56 5.71
CA ASP A 217 17.76 16.28 5.68
C ASP A 217 17.77 17.36 4.59
N ALA A 218 17.28 17.05 3.39
CA ALA A 218 17.16 18.00 2.30
C ALA A 218 16.16 19.14 2.61
N LEU A 219 15.02 18.82 3.25
CA LEU A 219 14.06 19.82 3.68
C LEU A 219 14.62 20.76 4.77
N ARG A 220 15.43 20.24 5.67
CA ARG A 220 16.12 21.07 6.69
C ARG A 220 17.19 21.96 6.07
N ALA A 221 17.91 21.44 5.08
CA ALA A 221 19.00 22.14 4.40
C ALA A 221 18.55 23.13 3.30
N ARG A 222 17.25 23.21 2.98
CA ARG A 222 16.71 23.94 1.81
C ARG A 222 17.03 25.45 1.76
N THR A 223 17.43 26.04 2.89
CA THR A 223 17.82 27.45 2.97
C THR A 223 19.34 27.68 3.15
N SER A 224 20.14 26.59 3.24
CA SER A 224 21.54 26.67 3.67
C SER A 224 22.56 26.11 2.67
N PHE A 225 22.15 25.51 1.55
CA PHE A 225 23.08 25.08 0.52
C PHE A 225 23.53 26.28 -0.36
N GLU A 226 24.66 26.17 -1.04
CA GLU A 226 25.20 27.22 -1.91
C GLU A 226 24.21 27.56 -3.04
N GLY A 227 23.79 28.81 -3.12
CA GLY A 227 22.78 29.26 -4.09
C GLY A 227 21.35 28.96 -3.67
N ALA A 228 21.09 28.56 -2.40
CA ALA A 228 19.76 28.29 -1.91
C ALA A 228 18.82 29.49 -2.04
N ASP A 229 17.55 29.22 -2.34
CA ASP A 229 16.49 30.22 -2.23
C ASP A 229 16.27 30.57 -0.76
N PRO A 230 16.37 31.87 -0.37
CA PRO A 230 16.19 32.26 1.03
C PRO A 230 14.83 31.87 1.63
N ALA A 231 13.79 31.74 0.81
CA ALA A 231 12.47 31.28 1.22
C ALA A 231 12.38 29.75 1.31
N GLY A 232 13.41 29.00 0.92
CA GLY A 232 13.43 27.53 0.97
C GLY A 232 12.46 26.83 0.02
N ARG A 233 12.12 27.47 -1.09
CA ARG A 233 11.19 26.92 -2.10
C ARG A 233 11.80 25.90 -3.03
N ILE A 234 13.11 25.68 -2.95
CA ILE A 234 13.87 24.70 -3.72
C ILE A 234 14.49 23.69 -2.76
N VAL A 235 14.26 22.41 -3.04
CA VAL A 235 14.89 21.30 -2.31
C VAL A 235 15.91 20.65 -3.20
N LEU A 236 17.13 20.48 -2.71
CA LEU A 236 18.24 19.87 -3.42
C LEU A 236 18.55 18.50 -2.84
N PHE A 237 18.61 17.47 -3.70
CA PHE A 237 19.10 16.15 -3.37
C PHE A 237 20.44 15.87 -4.09
N GLU A 238 21.35 15.22 -3.40
CA GLU A 238 22.64 14.80 -3.97
C GLU A 238 22.54 13.54 -4.85
N ARG A 239 21.40 12.86 -4.82
CA ARG A 239 21.07 11.68 -5.63
C ARG A 239 19.57 11.57 -5.88
N ALA A 240 19.15 10.74 -6.84
CA ALA A 240 17.75 10.42 -7.04
C ALA A 240 17.16 9.74 -5.80
N VAL A 241 16.00 10.22 -5.34
CA VAL A 241 15.28 9.75 -4.14
C VAL A 241 13.79 9.70 -4.44
N VAL A 242 13.07 8.80 -3.80
CA VAL A 242 11.59 8.72 -3.87
C VAL A 242 10.93 9.79 -2.98
N TRP A 243 11.22 11.05 -3.25
CA TRP A 243 10.86 12.19 -2.40
C TRP A 243 9.36 12.50 -2.37
N LYS A 244 8.62 12.19 -3.43
CA LYS A 244 7.20 12.57 -3.57
C LYS A 244 6.32 11.97 -2.49
N SER A 245 6.56 10.74 -2.12
CA SER A 245 5.80 10.03 -1.10
C SER A 245 6.08 10.50 0.33
N HIS A 246 7.08 11.36 0.52
CA HIS A 246 7.47 11.84 1.84
C HIS A 246 7.24 13.34 2.04
N ILE A 247 7.35 14.13 0.95
CA ILE A 247 7.45 15.58 1.07
C ILE A 247 6.22 16.22 1.72
N PHE A 248 5.03 15.71 1.44
CA PHE A 248 3.77 16.28 1.95
C PHE A 248 3.61 16.05 3.44
N GLU A 249 3.81 14.83 3.89
CA GLU A 249 3.77 14.44 5.30
C GLU A 249 4.85 15.17 6.12
N LEU A 250 6.08 15.21 5.58
CA LEU A 250 7.20 15.87 6.23
C LEU A 250 7.06 17.40 6.29
N GLU A 251 6.38 18.02 5.35
CA GLU A 251 6.05 19.45 5.43
C GLU A 251 5.18 19.76 6.64
N GLU A 252 4.24 18.88 6.98
CA GLU A 252 3.37 19.02 8.13
C GLU A 252 4.10 18.71 9.42
N GLU A 253 4.83 17.59 9.49
CA GLU A 253 5.61 17.19 10.66
C GLU A 253 6.69 18.21 11.05
N LEU A 254 7.36 18.78 10.05
CA LEU A 254 8.42 19.77 10.26
C LEU A 254 7.88 21.21 10.40
N GLY A 255 6.57 21.42 10.30
CA GLY A 255 5.93 22.73 10.39
C GLY A 255 6.37 23.69 9.29
N ILE A 256 6.59 23.19 8.06
CA ILE A 256 7.05 24.00 6.94
C ILE A 256 5.91 24.85 6.40
N THR A 257 5.94 26.15 6.68
CA THR A 257 4.93 27.12 6.22
C THR A 257 5.18 27.56 4.79
N GLU A 258 6.43 27.86 4.41
CA GLU A 258 6.80 28.16 3.02
C GLU A 258 7.14 26.87 2.31
N LYS A 259 6.16 26.37 1.55
CA LYS A 259 6.23 25.05 0.93
C LYS A 259 7.18 25.03 -0.26
N PRO A 260 7.99 23.97 -0.43
CA PRO A 260 8.80 23.74 -1.63
C PRO A 260 7.98 23.77 -2.92
N LEU A 261 8.51 24.43 -3.93
CA LEU A 261 7.93 24.53 -5.27
C LEU A 261 8.63 23.62 -6.26
N TYR A 262 9.93 23.43 -6.06
CA TYR A 262 10.78 22.65 -6.97
C TYR A 262 11.72 21.73 -6.19
N VAL A 263 12.01 20.61 -6.79
CA VAL A 263 13.02 19.65 -6.35
C VAL A 263 14.07 19.50 -7.43
N VAL A 264 15.33 19.53 -7.02
CA VAL A 264 16.51 19.39 -7.90
C VAL A 264 17.27 18.14 -7.47
N TYR A 265 17.62 17.28 -8.42
CA TYR A 265 18.36 16.05 -8.15
C TYR A 265 19.09 15.56 -9.41
N PRO A 266 20.20 14.81 -9.27
CA PRO A 266 20.84 14.15 -10.40
C PRO A 266 20.06 12.89 -10.80
N ASP A 267 20.01 12.60 -12.10
CA ASP A 267 19.53 11.33 -12.62
C ASP A 267 20.63 10.24 -12.61
N GLU A 268 20.31 9.07 -13.11
CA GLU A 268 21.24 7.93 -13.20
C GLU A 268 22.48 8.22 -14.08
N ALA A 269 22.37 9.18 -15.00
CA ALA A 269 23.47 9.66 -15.83
C ALA A 269 24.22 10.86 -15.23
N ASN A 270 23.97 11.19 -13.95
CA ASN A 270 24.48 12.38 -13.25
C ASN A 270 24.11 13.71 -13.92
N LYS A 271 23.03 13.75 -14.68
CA LYS A 271 22.49 14.99 -15.20
C LYS A 271 21.47 15.57 -14.23
N TRP A 272 21.53 16.84 -13.97
CA TRP A 272 20.63 17.54 -13.06
C TRP A 272 19.22 17.64 -13.62
N ARG A 273 18.24 17.30 -12.80
CA ARG A 273 16.83 17.41 -13.10
C ARG A 273 16.13 18.39 -12.15
N VAL A 274 15.23 19.17 -12.70
CA VAL A 274 14.33 20.02 -11.93
C VAL A 274 12.92 19.50 -12.10
N GLN A 275 12.24 19.28 -10.99
CA GLN A 275 10.86 18.81 -10.99
C GLN A 275 10.00 19.73 -10.13
N ALA A 276 8.85 20.16 -10.66
CA ALA A 276 7.87 20.92 -9.89
C ALA A 276 7.16 20.00 -8.89
N VAL A 277 6.97 20.50 -7.67
CA VAL A 277 6.19 19.78 -6.63
C VAL A 277 4.71 19.90 -6.98
N PRO A 278 3.95 18.78 -7.01
CA PRO A 278 2.52 18.82 -7.27
C PRO A 278 1.75 19.45 -6.11
N VAL A 279 0.49 19.86 -6.37
CA VAL A 279 -0.37 20.46 -5.33
C VAL A 279 -0.76 19.47 -4.22
N ASN A 280 -0.87 18.19 -4.57
CA ASN A 280 -1.05 17.07 -3.64
C ASN A 280 -0.42 15.80 -4.23
N PRO A 281 -0.26 14.69 -3.46
CA PRO A 281 0.43 13.48 -3.92
C PRO A 281 -0.14 12.87 -5.21
N GLU A 282 -1.46 12.93 -5.39
CA GLU A 282 -2.20 12.32 -6.49
C GLU A 282 -2.37 13.24 -7.71
N SER A 283 -1.95 14.52 -7.57
CA SER A 283 -2.19 15.52 -8.61
C SER A 283 -1.09 15.55 -9.66
N PHE A 284 -1.50 15.77 -10.90
CA PHE A 284 -0.59 16.18 -11.99
C PHE A 284 -0.38 17.69 -12.06
N GLU A 285 -1.20 18.48 -11.33
CA GLU A 285 -1.07 19.91 -11.25
C GLU A 285 0.09 20.30 -10.32
N SER A 286 0.98 21.16 -10.78
CA SER A 286 2.14 21.62 -10.01
C SER A 286 1.76 22.84 -9.16
N ARG A 287 2.31 22.94 -7.93
CA ARG A 287 2.19 24.14 -7.07
C ARG A 287 2.60 25.40 -7.81
N ARG A 288 3.65 25.28 -8.61
CA ARG A 288 4.10 26.28 -9.57
C ARG A 288 4.71 25.63 -10.78
N ALA A 289 4.10 25.80 -11.92
CA ALA A 289 4.60 25.25 -13.17
C ALA A 289 5.96 25.88 -13.54
N LEU A 290 6.82 25.08 -14.19
CA LEU A 290 8.06 25.59 -14.77
C LEU A 290 7.77 26.59 -15.91
N PRO A 291 8.70 27.53 -16.20
CA PRO A 291 8.53 28.49 -17.28
C PRO A 291 8.10 27.82 -18.59
N GLU A 292 7.12 28.38 -19.25
CA GLU A 292 6.55 27.79 -20.48
C GLU A 292 7.62 27.56 -21.55
N ALA A 293 8.57 28.49 -21.66
CA ALA A 293 9.68 28.41 -22.59
C ALA A 293 10.61 27.20 -22.36
N TRP A 294 10.61 26.60 -21.16
CA TRP A 294 11.44 25.44 -20.81
C TRP A 294 10.74 24.12 -21.08
N ARG A 295 9.43 24.14 -21.26
CA ARG A 295 8.63 22.91 -21.37
C ARG A 295 8.91 22.21 -22.69
N GLY A 296 9.21 20.90 -22.61
CA GLY A 296 9.51 20.06 -23.79
C GLY A 296 10.89 20.22 -24.39
N ILE A 297 11.72 21.13 -23.86
CA ILE A 297 13.10 21.33 -24.28
C ILE A 297 14.04 20.49 -23.40
N ARG A 298 15.16 20.02 -23.98
CA ARG A 298 16.08 19.10 -23.31
C ARG A 298 17.53 19.48 -23.56
N ASP A 299 18.39 18.99 -22.68
CA ASP A 299 19.85 18.99 -22.85
C ASP A 299 20.45 20.38 -23.20
N GLU A 300 21.21 20.47 -24.28
CA GLU A 300 21.97 21.67 -24.67
C GLU A 300 21.06 22.89 -24.90
N GLN A 301 19.92 22.70 -25.57
CA GLN A 301 18.95 23.78 -25.81
C GLN A 301 18.35 24.32 -24.52
N LEU A 302 18.10 23.44 -23.56
CA LEU A 302 17.58 23.85 -22.25
C LEU A 302 18.66 24.57 -21.44
N SER A 303 19.91 24.11 -21.52
CA SER A 303 21.04 24.75 -20.85
C SER A 303 21.28 26.16 -21.39
N GLU A 304 21.21 26.35 -22.71
CA GLU A 304 21.32 27.66 -23.35
C GLU A 304 20.18 28.60 -22.95
N LEU A 305 18.93 28.10 -23.00
CA LEU A 305 17.73 28.89 -22.70
C LEU A 305 17.63 29.29 -21.23
N SER A 306 18.01 28.39 -20.33
CA SER A 306 17.95 28.60 -18.88
C SER A 306 19.15 29.30 -18.30
N GLY A 307 20.27 29.29 -19.01
CA GLY A 307 21.60 29.76 -18.55
C GLY A 307 22.25 28.83 -17.51
N ILE A 308 21.70 27.62 -17.33
CA ILE A 308 22.18 26.61 -16.37
C ILE A 308 22.94 25.53 -17.16
N PRO A 309 24.27 25.40 -17.00
CA PRO A 309 25.02 24.36 -17.69
C PRO A 309 24.57 22.94 -17.30
N GLN A 310 24.54 22.02 -18.27
CA GLN A 310 24.24 20.61 -18.09
C GLN A 310 22.84 20.32 -17.50
N LEU A 311 21.92 21.26 -17.63
CA LEU A 311 20.53 21.03 -17.23
C LEU A 311 19.88 20.05 -18.23
N SER A 312 19.49 18.90 -17.74
CA SER A 312 18.78 17.87 -18.51
C SER A 312 17.34 17.80 -18.05
N LEU A 313 16.50 17.38 -18.93
CA LEU A 313 15.06 17.12 -18.86
C LEU A 313 14.30 17.64 -17.65
N ILE A 314 13.40 18.52 -17.94
CA ILE A 314 12.31 18.91 -17.04
C ILE A 314 11.18 17.93 -17.24
N HIS A 315 10.76 17.24 -16.19
CA HIS A 315 9.59 16.38 -16.24
C HIS A 315 8.33 17.25 -16.29
N ILE A 316 7.67 17.26 -17.46
CA ILE A 316 6.40 17.96 -17.62
C ILE A 316 5.32 17.02 -17.09
N SER A 317 4.84 17.28 -15.90
CA SER A 317 3.62 16.68 -15.37
C SER A 317 2.41 17.59 -15.61
N GLU A 318 2.21 18.05 -16.85
CA GLU A 318 0.93 18.61 -17.24
C GLU A 318 0.33 17.70 -18.31
N PRO A 319 -0.94 17.25 -18.14
CA PRO A 319 -1.64 16.63 -19.23
C PRO A 319 -1.72 17.66 -20.36
N THR A 320 -1.15 17.36 -21.50
CA THR A 320 -1.46 18.07 -22.74
C THR A 320 -2.98 17.98 -22.91
N ARG A 321 -3.72 19.04 -22.57
CA ARG A 321 -5.09 19.18 -23.05
C ARG A 321 -5.02 19.08 -24.57
N ARG A 322 -5.38 17.94 -25.12
CA ARG A 322 -5.73 17.87 -26.53
C ARG A 322 -6.86 18.88 -26.69
N ARG A 323 -6.54 20.02 -27.31
CA ARG A 323 -7.58 20.91 -27.83
C ARG A 323 -8.44 20.04 -28.72
N GLY A 324 -9.69 19.87 -28.34
CA GLY A 324 -10.66 19.23 -29.20
C GLY A 324 -10.64 19.93 -30.56
N ILE A 325 -10.47 19.15 -31.58
CA ILE A 325 -10.72 19.57 -32.94
C ILE A 325 -12.27 19.68 -33.02
N SER A 326 -12.73 20.88 -33.14
CA SER A 326 -14.14 21.23 -33.48
C SER A 326 -14.52 20.63 -34.83
#